data_1dbcb4c20da8a948d0a6db1d59c037ae
#
_entry.id   1dbcb4c20da8a948d0a6db1d59c037ae
#
_cell.length_a   1.000
_cell.length_b   1.000
_cell.length_c   1.000
_cell.angle_alpha   90.00
_cell.angle_beta   90.00
_cell.angle_gamma   90.00
#
_symmetry.space_group_name_H-M   'P 1'
#
loop_
_entity.id
_entity.type
_entity.pdbx_description
1 polymer ?
#
loop_
_entity_poly.entity_id
_entity_poly.type
_entity_poly.pdbx_seq_one_letter_code
_entity_poly.pdbx_strand_id
1 'polypeptide(L)'
;MRETRILEFKETITNTFLKTVSAFSNYDGGEILFGVDDDGNIKGLSDVKQACLDIENKINDSISPQPNYTLEIQNNDQTIKLSVKSGLQKPYLYKSKAYKRNDTSTIEVDTLEFSRLVFCLLYTSPSPRDISGS
;
A
#
# COMPACT_ATOMS: atom_id res chain seq x y z
N MET A 1 18.24 -2.39 10.38
CA MET A 1 16.99 -1.91 9.77
C MET A 1 15.83 -2.73 10.30
N ARG A 2 14.70 -2.11 10.54
CA ARG A 2 13.57 -2.80 11.13
C ARG A 2 12.28 -2.21 10.62
N GLU A 3 11.20 -2.99 10.68
CA GLU A 3 9.88 -2.51 10.25
C GLU A 3 9.40 -1.34 11.10
N THR A 4 8.63 -0.46 10.45
CA THR A 4 8.00 0.67 11.12
C THR A 4 6.57 0.80 10.60
N ARG A 5 5.86 1.82 11.06
CA ARG A 5 4.50 2.09 10.57
C ARG A 5 4.46 2.28 9.05
N ILE A 6 5.53 2.82 8.47
CA ILE A 6 5.57 3.10 7.03
C ILE A 6 6.59 2.24 6.29
N LEU A 7 7.09 1.17 6.91
CA LEU A 7 8.06 0.27 6.29
C LEU A 7 7.77 -1.16 6.70
N GLU A 8 7.54 -2.02 5.71
CA GLU A 8 7.24 -3.43 5.94
C GLU A 8 8.20 -4.29 5.14
N PHE A 9 8.60 -5.44 5.71
CA PHE A 9 9.46 -6.41 5.04
C PHE A 9 8.65 -7.63 4.65
N LYS A 10 8.92 -8.16 3.46
CA LYS A 10 8.33 -9.41 2.99
C LYS A 10 9.43 -10.26 2.39
N GLU A 11 9.63 -11.45 2.92
CA GLU A 11 10.67 -12.34 2.41
C GLU A 11 10.29 -12.88 1.05
N THR A 12 9.01 -13.17 0.83
CA THR A 12 8.48 -13.66 -0.43
C THR A 12 7.23 -12.87 -0.81
N ILE A 13 6.69 -13.15 -2.00
CA ILE A 13 5.48 -12.47 -2.46
C ILE A 13 4.28 -13.34 -2.12
N THR A 14 3.43 -12.84 -1.23
CA THR A 14 2.16 -13.47 -0.87
C THR A 14 1.07 -12.41 -0.92
N ASN A 15 -0.19 -12.83 -0.89
CA ASN A 15 -1.29 -11.87 -1.02
C ASN A 15 -1.41 -10.93 0.18
N THR A 16 -0.76 -11.24 1.30
CA THR A 16 -0.91 -10.42 2.51
C THR A 16 -0.37 -9.01 2.35
N PHE A 17 0.59 -8.79 1.44
CA PHE A 17 1.10 -7.42 1.24
C PHE A 17 0.03 -6.48 0.68
N LEU A 18 -1.01 -7.04 0.04
CA LEU A 18 -2.08 -6.22 -0.53
C LEU A 18 -2.87 -5.48 0.53
N LYS A 19 -3.01 -6.05 1.72
CA LYS A 19 -3.62 -5.35 2.84
C LYS A 19 -2.80 -4.12 3.22
N THR A 20 -1.49 -4.24 3.21
CA THR A 20 -0.59 -3.14 3.53
C THR A 20 -0.62 -2.06 2.45
N VAL A 21 -0.76 -2.46 1.18
CA VAL A 21 -0.93 -1.49 0.09
C VAL A 21 -2.20 -0.67 0.32
N SER A 22 -3.30 -1.33 0.69
CA SER A 22 -4.53 -0.61 1.03
C SER A 22 -4.29 0.38 2.17
N ALA A 23 -3.62 -0.06 3.23
CA ALA A 23 -3.34 0.78 4.40
C ALA A 23 -2.51 2.00 4.03
N PHE A 24 -1.45 1.80 3.26
CA PHE A 24 -0.59 2.92 2.84
C PHE A 24 -1.34 3.88 1.93
N SER A 25 -2.17 3.37 1.04
CA SER A 25 -2.93 4.21 0.11
C SER A 25 -3.97 5.06 0.85
N ASN A 26 -4.53 4.54 1.93
CA ASN A 26 -5.57 5.23 2.70
C ASN A 26 -5.01 6.28 3.66
N TYR A 27 -3.72 6.21 3.99
CA TYR A 27 -3.15 7.09 5.00
C TYR A 27 -1.86 7.74 4.51
N ASP A 28 -0.75 7.47 5.19
CA ASP A 28 0.48 8.25 4.97
C ASP A 28 1.37 7.73 3.85
N GLY A 29 1.02 6.60 3.27
CA GLY A 29 1.91 5.95 2.34
C GLY A 29 2.97 5.14 3.07
N GLY A 30 3.90 4.55 2.32
CA GLY A 30 4.97 3.76 2.91
C GLY A 30 5.66 2.91 1.89
N GLU A 31 6.54 2.03 2.37
CA GLU A 31 7.35 1.17 1.51
C GLU A 31 7.29 -0.26 1.98
N ILE A 32 7.33 -1.19 1.02
CA ILE A 32 7.44 -2.62 1.28
C ILE A 32 8.70 -3.11 0.57
N LEU A 33 9.58 -3.79 1.31
CA LEU A 33 10.78 -4.37 0.75
C LEU A 33 10.58 -5.88 0.62
N PHE A 34 10.61 -6.37 -0.61
CA PHE A 34 10.48 -7.79 -0.92
C PHE A 34 11.85 -8.43 -1.04
N GLY A 35 12.02 -9.60 -0.44
CA GLY A 35 13.31 -10.28 -0.38
C GLY A 35 14.07 -9.98 0.90
N VAL A 36 13.39 -9.44 1.90
CA VAL A 36 13.98 -9.08 3.20
C VAL A 36 13.15 -9.76 4.28
N ASP A 37 13.81 -10.43 5.23
CA ASP A 37 13.08 -11.12 6.29
C ASP A 37 12.70 -10.16 7.42
N ASP A 38 12.01 -10.68 8.44
CA ASP A 38 11.48 -9.85 9.52
C ASP A 38 12.57 -9.16 10.33
N ASP A 39 13.77 -9.71 10.33
CA ASP A 39 14.91 -9.13 11.06
C ASP A 39 15.66 -8.08 10.23
N GLY A 40 15.25 -7.86 9.00
CA GLY A 40 15.91 -6.93 8.12
C GLY A 40 17.06 -7.54 7.33
N ASN A 41 17.21 -8.85 7.37
CA ASN A 41 18.27 -9.53 6.60
C ASN A 41 17.84 -9.72 5.16
N ILE A 42 18.77 -9.43 4.24
CA ILE A 42 18.48 -9.55 2.82
C ILE A 42 18.60 -11.02 2.41
N LYS A 43 17.48 -11.56 1.95
CA LYS A 43 17.41 -12.93 1.45
C LYS A 43 17.40 -12.99 -0.07
N GLY A 44 16.90 -11.95 -0.70
CA GLY A 44 16.79 -11.90 -2.15
C GLY A 44 15.62 -12.71 -2.69
N LEU A 45 15.28 -12.43 -3.93
CA LEU A 45 14.22 -13.14 -4.66
C LEU A 45 14.88 -13.94 -5.78
N SER A 46 14.29 -15.09 -6.12
CA SER A 46 14.90 -15.97 -7.13
C SER A 46 14.81 -15.37 -8.53
N ASP A 47 13.74 -14.63 -8.85
CA ASP A 47 13.55 -14.01 -10.15
C ASP A 47 12.89 -12.67 -9.94
N VAL A 48 13.72 -11.63 -9.82
CA VAL A 48 13.20 -10.29 -9.49
C VAL A 48 12.33 -9.71 -10.59
N LYS A 49 12.60 -10.02 -11.85
CA LYS A 49 11.79 -9.49 -12.94
C LYS A 49 10.38 -10.09 -12.91
N GLN A 50 10.30 -11.40 -12.75
CA GLN A 50 8.99 -12.05 -12.64
C GLN A 50 8.28 -11.61 -11.37
N ALA A 51 9.01 -11.47 -10.27
CA ALA A 51 8.44 -11.01 -9.01
C ALA A 51 7.86 -9.60 -9.15
N CYS A 52 8.53 -8.72 -9.87
CA CYS A 52 8.04 -7.37 -10.11
C CYS A 52 6.72 -7.38 -10.87
N LEU A 53 6.63 -8.22 -11.90
CA LEU A 53 5.38 -8.38 -12.67
C LEU A 53 4.27 -8.95 -11.79
N ASP A 54 4.60 -9.92 -10.94
CA ASP A 54 3.61 -10.52 -10.04
C ASP A 54 3.05 -9.49 -9.07
N ILE A 55 3.92 -8.66 -8.49
CA ILE A 55 3.50 -7.61 -7.58
C ILE A 55 2.56 -6.63 -8.30
N GLU A 56 2.97 -6.18 -9.46
CA GLU A 56 2.19 -5.22 -10.24
C GLU A 56 0.81 -5.79 -10.59
N ASN A 57 0.76 -7.02 -11.07
CA ASN A 57 -0.49 -7.65 -11.44
C ASN A 57 -1.40 -7.84 -10.23
N LYS A 58 -0.83 -8.25 -9.09
CA LYS A 58 -1.63 -8.44 -7.87
C LYS A 58 -2.26 -7.12 -7.41
N ILE A 59 -1.50 -6.04 -7.45
CA ILE A 59 -2.01 -4.73 -7.04
C ILE A 59 -3.11 -4.28 -7.99
N ASN A 60 -2.85 -4.36 -9.30
CA ASN A 60 -3.81 -3.88 -10.30
C ASN A 60 -5.11 -4.68 -10.29
N ASP A 61 -5.02 -5.97 -9.96
CA ASP A 61 -6.20 -6.83 -9.96
C ASP A 61 -6.96 -6.81 -8.64
N SER A 62 -6.33 -6.39 -7.56
CA SER A 62 -6.88 -6.60 -6.22
C SER A 62 -7.26 -5.35 -5.47
N ILE A 63 -6.65 -4.22 -5.77
CA ILE A 63 -6.90 -2.96 -5.05
C ILE A 63 -7.73 -2.04 -5.91
N SER A 64 -8.79 -1.49 -5.35
CA SER A 64 -9.68 -0.57 -6.06
C SER A 64 -9.99 0.60 -5.14
N PRO A 65 -9.92 1.84 -5.61
CA PRO A 65 -9.42 2.26 -6.92
C PRO A 65 -7.92 2.01 -7.07
N GLN A 66 -7.37 2.33 -8.24
CA GLN A 66 -5.97 2.09 -8.55
C GLN A 66 -5.07 2.90 -7.63
N PRO A 67 -4.19 2.25 -6.86
CA PRO A 67 -3.29 2.98 -5.96
C PRO A 67 -2.16 3.66 -6.73
N ASN A 68 -1.55 4.65 -6.08
CA ASN A 68 -0.41 5.36 -6.64
C ASN A 68 0.86 4.74 -6.07
N TYR A 69 1.58 3.95 -6.89
CA TYR A 69 2.76 3.23 -6.41
C TYR A 69 3.84 3.19 -7.49
N THR A 70 5.06 2.92 -7.05
CA THR A 70 6.20 2.67 -7.93
C THR A 70 6.93 1.43 -7.46
N LEU A 71 7.60 0.75 -8.40
CA LEU A 71 8.39 -0.44 -8.11
C LEU A 71 9.83 -0.18 -8.55
N GLU A 72 10.78 -0.53 -7.69
CA GLU A 72 12.19 -0.36 -7.98
C GLU A 72 12.92 -1.66 -7.69
N ILE A 73 13.62 -2.19 -8.70
CA ILE A 73 14.40 -3.43 -8.57
C ILE A 73 15.79 -3.07 -8.11
N GLN A 74 16.23 -3.71 -7.01
CA GLN A 74 17.58 -3.56 -6.47
C GLN A 74 18.37 -4.77 -6.92
N ASN A 75 19.07 -4.65 -8.05
CA ASN A 75 19.74 -5.80 -8.67
C ASN A 75 20.85 -6.40 -7.80
N ASN A 76 21.54 -5.55 -7.03
CA ASN A 76 22.64 -6.02 -6.18
C ASN A 76 22.15 -7.00 -5.11
N ASP A 77 20.96 -6.77 -4.59
CA ASP A 77 20.42 -7.54 -3.48
C ASP A 77 19.37 -8.53 -3.94
N GLN A 78 18.93 -8.46 -5.18
CA GLN A 78 17.81 -9.23 -5.72
C GLN A 78 16.56 -8.96 -4.89
N THR A 79 16.32 -7.68 -4.57
CA THR A 79 15.15 -7.25 -3.80
C THR A 79 14.34 -6.26 -4.61
N ILE A 80 13.11 -6.01 -4.18
CA ILE A 80 12.24 -5.04 -4.83
C ILE A 80 11.71 -4.09 -3.76
N LYS A 81 11.77 -2.79 -4.06
CA LYS A 81 11.18 -1.78 -3.20
C LYS A 81 9.87 -1.31 -3.85
N LEU A 82 8.76 -1.52 -3.16
CA LEU A 82 7.46 -1.02 -3.55
C LEU A 82 7.16 0.22 -2.72
N SER A 83 7.02 1.37 -3.38
CA SER A 83 6.70 2.62 -2.70
C SER A 83 5.26 2.98 -3.02
N VAL A 84 4.43 3.13 -1.98
CA VAL A 84 3.02 3.44 -2.12
C VAL A 84 2.79 4.83 -1.55
N LYS A 85 2.14 5.69 -2.31
CA LYS A 85 1.82 7.04 -1.86
C LYS A 85 0.38 7.11 -1.39
N SER A 86 0.13 8.02 -0.45
CA SER A 86 -1.24 8.30 -0.03
C SER A 86 -2.04 8.73 -1.25
N GLY A 87 -3.19 8.10 -1.45
CA GLY A 87 -4.01 8.38 -2.60
C GLY A 87 -5.08 9.42 -2.32
N LEU A 88 -5.70 9.92 -3.37
CA LEU A 88 -6.72 10.95 -3.28
C LEU A 88 -8.15 10.40 -3.38
N GLN A 89 -8.29 9.14 -3.75
CA GLN A 89 -9.60 8.54 -3.98
C GLN A 89 -9.97 7.52 -2.89
N LYS A 90 -9.72 7.89 -1.64
CA LYS A 90 -10.02 7.01 -0.51
C LYS A 90 -11.50 6.69 -0.41
N PRO A 91 -11.87 5.50 0.08
CA PRO A 91 -10.98 4.46 0.59
C PRO A 91 -10.48 3.54 -0.52
N TYR A 92 -9.24 3.06 -0.38
CA TYR A 92 -8.67 2.04 -1.25
C TYR A 92 -8.92 0.68 -0.61
N LEU A 93 -9.55 -0.21 -1.36
CA LEU A 93 -10.07 -1.44 -0.79
C LEU A 93 -9.35 -2.66 -1.34
N TYR A 94 -9.08 -3.62 -0.46
CA TYR A 94 -8.66 -4.96 -0.81
C TYR A 94 -9.76 -5.91 -0.33
N LYS A 95 -10.36 -6.66 -1.26
CA LYS A 95 -11.49 -7.56 -0.98
C LYS A 95 -12.62 -6.83 -0.26
N SER A 96 -12.92 -5.62 -0.73
CA SER A 96 -14.00 -4.78 -0.21
C SER A 96 -13.76 -4.25 1.19
N LYS A 97 -12.52 -4.32 1.69
CA LYS A 97 -12.17 -3.87 3.04
C LYS A 97 -11.04 -2.85 2.99
N ALA A 98 -11.11 -1.85 3.85
CA ALA A 98 -10.05 -0.85 3.99
C ALA A 98 -9.15 -1.23 5.16
N TYR A 99 -7.88 -0.94 5.04
CA TYR A 99 -6.88 -1.32 6.05
C TYR A 99 -6.08 -0.10 6.50
N LYS A 100 -5.45 -0.22 7.66
CA LYS A 100 -4.56 0.81 8.21
C LYS A 100 -3.37 0.14 8.87
N ARG A 101 -2.32 0.93 9.10
CA ARG A 101 -1.16 0.45 9.86
C ARG A 101 -1.33 0.81 11.33
N ASN A 102 -1.14 -0.18 12.18
CA ASN A 102 -1.09 0.00 13.61
C ASN A 102 0.31 -0.43 14.03
N ASP A 103 1.24 0.54 14.08
CA ASP A 103 2.66 0.29 14.27
C ASP A 103 3.18 -0.59 13.13
N THR A 104 3.65 -1.80 13.41
CA THR A 104 4.17 -2.70 12.37
C THR A 104 3.15 -3.70 11.86
N SER A 105 1.91 -3.59 12.30
CA SER A 105 0.83 -4.50 11.88
C SER A 105 -0.14 -3.79 10.94
N THR A 106 -0.74 -4.57 10.05
CA THR A 106 -1.80 -4.07 9.17
C THR A 106 -3.12 -4.67 9.64
N ILE A 107 -4.09 -3.81 9.94
CA ILE A 107 -5.38 -4.25 10.46
C ILE A 107 -6.50 -3.60 9.66
N GLU A 108 -7.67 -4.24 9.69
CA GLU A 108 -8.85 -3.71 9.02
C GLU A 108 -9.40 -2.53 9.81
N VAL A 109 -9.81 -1.46 9.11
CA VAL A 109 -10.43 -0.31 9.78
C VAL A 109 -11.85 -0.69 10.21
N ASP A 110 -12.31 -0.08 11.31
CA ASP A 110 -13.68 -0.33 11.76
C ASP A 110 -14.68 0.54 10.96
N THR A 111 -15.96 0.36 11.24
CA THR A 111 -17.02 1.04 10.50
C THR A 111 -16.91 2.56 10.61
N LEU A 112 -16.61 3.05 11.79
CA LEU A 112 -16.49 4.50 12.01
C LEU A 112 -15.33 5.08 11.20
N GLU A 113 -14.19 4.42 11.24
CA GLU A 113 -13.02 4.89 10.51
C GLU A 113 -13.23 4.79 9.01
N PHE A 114 -13.93 3.75 8.55
CA PHE A 114 -14.30 3.63 7.15
C PHE A 114 -15.11 4.85 6.71
N SER A 115 -16.09 5.25 7.51
CA SER A 115 -16.90 6.43 7.23
C SER A 115 -16.06 7.69 7.15
N ARG A 116 -15.05 7.81 8.01
CA ARG A 116 -14.14 8.96 7.97
C ARG A 116 -13.35 9.01 6.68
N LEU A 117 -12.93 7.87 6.15
CA LEU A 117 -12.22 7.82 4.88
C LEU A 117 -13.13 8.30 3.75
N VAL A 118 -14.39 7.90 3.76
CA VAL A 118 -15.36 8.35 2.77
C VAL A 118 -15.58 9.85 2.87
N PHE A 119 -15.71 10.39 4.08
CA PHE A 119 -15.84 11.83 4.28
C PHE A 119 -14.61 12.58 3.80
N CYS A 120 -13.43 12.01 4.02
CA CYS A 120 -12.21 12.63 3.55
C CYS A 120 -12.25 12.81 2.03
N LEU A 121 -12.75 11.81 1.31
CA LEU A 121 -12.91 11.93 -0.14
C LEU A 121 -13.89 13.04 -0.51
N LEU A 122 -15.00 13.13 0.19
CA LEU A 122 -16.00 14.18 -0.08
C LEU A 122 -15.44 15.57 0.14
N TYR A 123 -14.66 15.76 1.19
CA TYR A 123 -14.09 17.07 1.50
C TYR A 123 -12.96 17.45 0.57
N THR A 124 -12.23 16.49 0.05
CA THR A 124 -11.14 16.78 -0.86
C THR A 124 -11.59 16.85 -2.30
N SER A 125 -12.84 16.56 -2.57
CA SER A 125 -13.40 16.67 -3.91
C SER A 125 -13.34 18.12 -4.35
N PRO A 126 -12.94 18.40 -5.57
CA PRO A 126 -12.83 19.79 -6.04
C PRO A 126 -14.17 20.39 -6.27
N SER A 127 -15.04 20.20 -5.71
CA SER A 127 -16.26 20.69 -5.93
C SER A 127 -16.51 21.96 -5.74
N PRO A 128 -17.11 22.14 -6.05
CA PRO A 128 -17.51 23.11 -6.16
C PRO A 128 -17.86 24.02 -5.20
N ARG A 129 -17.35 24.07 -4.71
CA ARG A 129 -17.42 24.92 -4.00
C ARG A 129 -17.07 25.91 -4.34
N ASP A 130 -17.01 25.75 -5.01
CA ASP A 130 -16.67 26.34 -5.30
C ASP A 130 -17.26 26.87 -5.76
N ILE A 131 -17.76 26.62 -5.94
CA ILE A 131 -18.11 26.87 -6.24
C ILE A 131 -18.82 27.45 -5.95
N SER A 132 -19.08 27.52 -5.82
CA SER A 132 -19.47 27.95 -5.51
C SER A 132 -19.80 28.39 -5.26
N GLY A 133 -19.91 28.34 -5.39
CA GLY A 133 -20.06 28.78 -5.22
C GLY A 133 -20.45 29.08 -5.12
N SER A 134 -20.60 29.16 -5.32
CA SER A 134 -20.64 29.27 -5.25
C SER A 134 -20.65 29.40 -5.09
#